data_c746cb9a43bdae5da6d5bd6271a3a629
#
_entry.id   c746cb9a43bdae5da6d5bd6271a3a629
#
_cell.length_a   1.000
_cell.length_b   1.000
_cell.length_c   1.000
_cell.angle_alpha   90.00
_cell.angle_beta   90.00
_cell.angle_gamma   90.00
#
_symmetry.space_group_name_H-M   'P 1'
#
loop_
_entity.id
_entity.type
_entity.pdbx_description
1 polymer ?
#
loop_
_entity_poly.entity_id
_entity_poly.type
_entity_poly.pdbx_seq_one_letter_code
_entity_poly.pdbx_strand_id
1 'polypeptide(L)'
;MKASFWSYSYTFKTPAGTSRGVLTAKPAYFLEVDVQGLRGQGECGLLPGLSVDDRPDYEPQLYAFCRALEALGEATWADWAERGILDPAWSRAWREWPSFVFAAEQALRSWADRSRGGDGTRHATTPFARGEAGIPINGLLWMGSSCYLHDQSEARLTEGFRCLKMKVGALDFDAECDVLRHNRGLDARLELRVDANGAWSADLALERMAALSSFALHSIEQPCAASNRDGLRAAAASGTLPVALDESLIGLHDESERDALLDDIIPQYIVLKPSLLGGIVSSEDWIRRAEARGIKWWITSALEGSIGLSAIAQWASTLPGLDGYQGFGTGSLYTNNLPARTEVRSGQLWMK
;
A
#
# COMPACT_ATOMS: atom_id res chain seq x y z
N MET A 1 25.83 15.10 10.17
CA MET A 1 24.77 14.13 9.82
C MET A 1 25.38 12.77 9.54
N LYS A 2 24.75 11.71 10.02
CA LYS A 2 25.10 10.31 9.73
C LYS A 2 23.87 9.57 9.23
N ALA A 3 24.04 8.71 8.25
CA ALA A 3 22.99 7.84 7.76
C ALA A 3 23.45 6.39 7.75
N SER A 4 22.61 5.49 8.21
CA SER A 4 22.90 4.04 8.29
C SER A 4 21.62 3.25 8.08
N PHE A 5 21.75 1.97 7.85
CA PHE A 5 20.61 1.05 7.80
C PHE A 5 20.93 -0.25 8.53
N TRP A 6 19.88 -0.96 8.88
CA TRP A 6 19.96 -2.33 9.38
C TRP A 6 18.85 -3.17 8.75
N SER A 7 19.12 -4.47 8.61
CA SER A 7 18.18 -5.43 8.03
C SER A 7 17.41 -6.15 9.13
N TYR A 8 16.20 -6.60 8.77
CA TYR A 8 15.32 -7.36 9.63
C TYR A 8 14.54 -8.39 8.79
N SER A 9 14.06 -9.45 9.42
CA SER A 9 13.18 -10.41 8.77
C SER A 9 11.89 -10.56 9.56
N TYR A 10 10.80 -10.09 8.99
CA TYR A 10 9.47 -10.37 9.51
C TYR A 10 9.08 -11.81 9.25
N THR A 11 8.49 -12.48 10.25
CA THR A 11 7.95 -13.84 10.14
C THR A 11 6.43 -13.76 10.17
N PHE A 12 5.77 -14.27 9.14
CA PHE A 12 4.31 -14.30 9.09
C PHE A 12 3.72 -15.27 10.14
N LYS A 13 2.63 -14.90 10.78
CA LYS A 13 1.87 -15.77 11.70
C LYS A 13 1.25 -16.96 10.96
N THR A 14 0.76 -16.70 9.76
CA THR A 14 0.23 -17.70 8.83
C THR A 14 0.88 -17.44 7.49
N PRO A 15 1.35 -18.47 6.77
CA PRO A 15 1.92 -18.29 5.45
C PRO A 15 1.02 -17.45 4.55
N ALA A 16 1.57 -16.37 4.00
CA ALA A 16 0.82 -15.42 3.19
C ALA A 16 0.78 -15.91 1.73
N GLY A 17 -0.37 -16.43 1.30
CA GLY A 17 -0.60 -16.78 -0.10
C GLY A 17 -0.71 -15.52 -0.95
N THR A 18 0.13 -15.42 -1.98
CA THR A 18 0.11 -14.35 -2.98
C THR A 18 0.01 -14.96 -4.37
N SER A 19 -0.34 -14.17 -5.38
CA SER A 19 -0.31 -14.61 -6.79
C SER A 19 1.08 -15.06 -7.26
N ARG A 20 2.14 -14.71 -6.53
CA ARG A 20 3.55 -15.04 -6.84
C ARG A 20 4.12 -16.16 -5.97
N GLY A 21 3.32 -16.77 -5.12
CA GLY A 21 3.72 -17.85 -4.21
C GLY A 21 3.38 -17.57 -2.76
N VAL A 22 3.88 -18.43 -1.88
CA VAL A 22 3.61 -18.36 -0.43
C VAL A 22 4.80 -17.73 0.28
N LEU A 23 4.57 -16.64 0.98
CA LEU A 23 5.56 -15.97 1.82
C LEU A 23 5.44 -16.46 3.26
N THR A 24 6.52 -16.96 3.82
CA THR A 24 6.65 -17.32 5.26
C THR A 24 7.42 -16.24 6.04
N ALA A 25 8.26 -15.49 5.34
CA ALA A 25 9.02 -14.36 5.87
C ALA A 25 9.10 -13.23 4.84
N LYS A 26 9.35 -12.01 5.31
CA LYS A 26 9.55 -10.82 4.48
C LYS A 26 10.80 -10.09 4.95
N PRO A 27 11.79 -9.85 4.08
CA PRO A 27 12.91 -8.97 4.41
C PRO A 27 12.43 -7.54 4.60
N ALA A 28 13.05 -6.83 5.51
CA ALA A 28 12.82 -5.42 5.76
C ALA A 28 14.14 -4.72 6.05
N TYR A 29 14.25 -3.47 5.66
CA TYR A 29 15.39 -2.62 5.91
C TYR A 29 14.91 -1.33 6.56
N PHE A 30 15.67 -0.84 7.52
CA PHE A 30 15.34 0.37 8.25
C PHE A 30 16.46 1.38 8.06
N LEU A 31 16.10 2.53 7.51
CA LEU A 31 16.98 3.69 7.39
C LEU A 31 16.96 4.49 8.68
N GLU A 32 18.13 4.88 9.17
CA GLU A 32 18.31 5.79 10.29
C GLU A 32 19.15 6.99 9.85
N VAL A 33 18.68 8.19 10.16
CA VAL A 33 19.39 9.44 9.89
C VAL A 33 19.56 10.18 11.21
N ASP A 34 20.81 10.34 11.64
CA ASP A 34 21.18 11.07 12.86
C ASP A 34 21.67 12.47 12.46
N VAL A 35 20.99 13.49 12.98
CA VAL A 35 21.33 14.88 12.81
C VAL A 35 21.32 15.52 14.19
N GLN A 36 22.48 16.05 14.64
CA GLN A 36 22.66 16.70 15.94
C GLN A 36 22.26 15.80 17.14
N GLY A 37 22.47 14.48 17.01
CA GLY A 37 22.11 13.50 18.05
C GLY A 37 20.62 13.13 18.09
N LEU A 38 19.80 13.68 17.19
CA LEU A 38 18.41 13.28 17.00
C LEU A 38 18.31 12.31 15.83
N ARG A 39 17.65 11.16 16.06
CA ARG A 39 17.56 10.09 15.10
C ARG A 39 16.18 10.02 14.43
N GLY A 40 16.12 10.23 13.12
CA GLY A 40 14.97 9.92 12.31
C GLY A 40 15.03 8.48 11.80
N GLN A 41 13.89 7.78 11.71
CA GLN A 41 13.82 6.39 11.28
C GLN A 41 12.73 6.19 10.23
N GLY A 42 13.01 5.36 9.21
CA GLY A 42 12.04 4.94 8.20
C GLY A 42 12.22 3.48 7.79
N GLU A 43 11.15 2.84 7.39
CA GLU A 43 11.11 1.46 6.88
C GLU A 43 11.09 1.47 5.36
N CYS A 44 12.06 0.79 4.74
CA CYS A 44 12.00 0.48 3.30
C CYS A 44 10.98 -0.63 3.10
N GLY A 45 9.86 -0.36 2.52
CA GLY A 45 8.75 -1.31 2.35
C GLY A 45 8.97 -2.29 1.19
N LEU A 46 10.19 -2.82 1.00
CA LEU A 46 10.52 -3.80 -0.04
C LEU A 46 9.59 -5.01 0.03
N LEU A 47 8.97 -5.36 -1.09
CA LEU A 47 8.14 -6.55 -1.21
C LEU A 47 8.72 -7.49 -2.28
N PRO A 48 9.26 -8.65 -1.87
CA PRO A 48 9.90 -9.60 -2.78
C PRO A 48 9.00 -10.01 -3.94
N GLY A 49 9.56 -10.01 -5.15
CA GLY A 49 8.89 -10.38 -6.39
C GLY A 49 7.88 -9.34 -6.91
N LEU A 50 7.74 -8.18 -6.25
CA LEU A 50 6.86 -7.10 -6.70
C LEU A 50 7.56 -5.74 -6.80
N SER A 51 8.38 -5.40 -5.82
CA SER A 51 9.14 -4.15 -5.83
C SER A 51 10.12 -4.12 -7.01
N VAL A 52 10.17 -3.02 -7.76
CA VAL A 52 11.15 -2.84 -8.86
C VAL A 52 12.59 -2.78 -8.36
N ASP A 53 12.76 -2.43 -7.11
CA ASP A 53 14.02 -2.39 -6.40
C ASP A 53 14.35 -3.70 -5.64
N ASP A 54 13.57 -4.78 -5.82
CA ASP A 54 13.91 -6.13 -5.37
C ASP A 54 14.99 -6.73 -6.29
N ARG A 55 16.22 -6.26 -6.11
CA ARG A 55 17.37 -6.58 -6.95
C ARG A 55 18.56 -7.05 -6.11
N PRO A 56 19.48 -7.87 -6.68
CA PRO A 56 20.64 -8.38 -5.96
C PRO A 56 21.58 -7.30 -5.40
N ASP A 57 21.58 -6.11 -5.98
CA ASP A 57 22.39 -4.96 -5.56
C ASP A 57 21.69 -4.05 -4.54
N TYR A 58 20.57 -4.47 -3.94
CA TYR A 58 19.76 -3.67 -3.02
C TYR A 58 20.60 -3.08 -1.85
N GLU A 59 21.31 -3.90 -1.09
CA GLU A 59 22.10 -3.41 0.05
C GLU A 59 23.27 -2.50 -0.38
N PRO A 60 24.08 -2.84 -1.40
CA PRO A 60 25.05 -1.91 -1.97
C PRO A 60 24.49 -0.55 -2.35
N GLN A 61 23.31 -0.53 -2.98
CA GLN A 61 22.67 0.72 -3.36
C GLN A 61 22.08 1.47 -2.15
N LEU A 62 21.55 0.76 -1.16
CA LEU A 62 21.08 1.38 0.09
C LEU A 62 22.26 2.00 0.85
N TYR A 63 23.43 1.38 0.82
CA TYR A 63 24.65 1.99 1.35
C TYR A 63 25.04 3.26 0.59
N ALA A 64 25.00 3.24 -0.75
CA ALA A 64 25.24 4.43 -1.58
C ALA A 64 24.22 5.54 -1.30
N PHE A 65 22.96 5.17 -1.09
CA PHE A 65 21.90 6.09 -0.69
C PHE A 65 22.19 6.75 0.66
N CYS A 66 22.63 6.00 1.65
CA CYS A 66 23.07 6.57 2.94
C CYS A 66 24.21 7.58 2.76
N ARG A 67 25.20 7.28 1.91
CA ARG A 67 26.31 8.22 1.60
C ARG A 67 25.80 9.48 0.90
N ALA A 68 24.82 9.35 0.00
CA ALA A 68 24.20 10.50 -0.66
C ALA A 68 23.42 11.37 0.33
N LEU A 69 22.72 10.78 1.30
CA LEU A 69 22.07 11.53 2.38
C LEU A 69 23.11 12.30 3.22
N GLU A 70 24.18 11.66 3.63
CA GLU A 70 25.25 12.32 4.42
C GLU A 70 25.88 13.49 3.69
N ALA A 71 26.04 13.39 2.37
CA ALA A 71 26.59 14.46 1.53
C ALA A 71 25.72 15.72 1.47
N LEU A 72 24.40 15.62 1.77
CA LEU A 72 23.51 16.78 1.85
C LEU A 72 23.88 17.73 3.01
N GLY A 73 24.37 17.18 4.11
CA GLY A 73 24.67 17.92 5.32
C GLY A 73 23.42 18.28 6.16
N GLU A 74 23.67 18.70 7.39
CA GLU A 74 22.63 18.93 8.40
C GLU A 74 21.66 20.06 8.04
N ALA A 75 22.18 21.15 7.46
CA ALA A 75 21.37 22.32 7.12
C ALA A 75 20.32 22.01 6.04
N THR A 76 20.70 21.25 5.01
CA THR A 76 19.78 20.81 3.95
C THR A 76 18.72 19.88 4.50
N TRP A 77 19.09 18.93 5.35
CA TRP A 77 18.15 18.01 5.99
C TRP A 77 17.14 18.79 6.87
N ALA A 78 17.60 19.75 7.66
CA ALA A 78 16.75 20.56 8.51
C ALA A 78 15.75 21.42 7.68
N ASP A 79 16.21 22.03 6.59
CA ASP A 79 15.35 22.76 5.66
C ASP A 79 14.27 21.86 5.04
N TRP A 80 14.63 20.67 4.59
CA TRP A 80 13.65 19.71 4.08
C TRP A 80 12.65 19.27 5.16
N ALA A 81 13.11 19.06 6.38
CA ALA A 81 12.26 18.67 7.50
C ALA A 81 11.28 19.80 7.91
N GLU A 82 11.69 21.06 7.83
CA GLU A 82 10.82 22.21 8.04
C GLU A 82 9.72 22.29 6.97
N ARG A 83 10.08 22.06 5.72
CA ARG A 83 9.13 22.00 4.59
C ARG A 83 8.29 20.73 4.58
N GLY A 84 8.69 19.67 5.32
CA GLY A 84 8.02 18.38 5.41
C GLY A 84 8.17 17.51 4.16
N ILE A 85 9.12 17.83 3.27
CA ILE A 85 9.29 17.18 1.96
C ILE A 85 10.78 17.09 1.60
N LEU A 86 11.18 15.94 1.02
CA LEU A 86 12.46 15.81 0.34
C LEU A 86 12.47 16.65 -0.95
N ASP A 87 13.65 17.12 -1.36
CA ASP A 87 13.77 17.84 -2.63
C ASP A 87 13.38 16.92 -3.81
N PRO A 88 12.46 17.35 -4.69
CA PRO A 88 11.97 16.52 -5.79
C PRO A 88 13.06 16.11 -6.80
N ALA A 89 14.04 16.99 -7.06
CA ALA A 89 15.13 16.67 -7.99
C ALA A 89 16.07 15.64 -7.39
N TRP A 90 16.34 15.73 -6.08
CA TRP A 90 17.13 14.74 -5.37
C TRP A 90 16.41 13.38 -5.31
N SER A 91 15.11 13.35 -4.97
CA SER A 91 14.30 12.14 -4.95
C SER A 91 14.23 11.48 -6.33
N ARG A 92 14.14 12.27 -7.42
CA ARG A 92 14.12 11.78 -8.79
C ARG A 92 15.42 11.05 -9.18
N ALA A 93 16.55 11.42 -8.62
CA ALA A 93 17.81 10.70 -8.85
C ALA A 93 17.77 9.26 -8.31
N TRP A 94 16.87 8.98 -7.36
CA TRP A 94 16.66 7.68 -6.73
C TRP A 94 15.35 6.99 -7.15
N ARG A 95 14.74 7.43 -8.25
CA ARG A 95 13.43 6.93 -8.70
C ARG A 95 13.36 5.42 -8.94
N GLU A 96 14.48 4.78 -9.26
CA GLU A 96 14.57 3.32 -9.41
C GLU A 96 14.60 2.57 -8.06
N TRP A 97 14.65 3.29 -6.95
CA TRP A 97 14.71 2.78 -5.59
C TRP A 97 13.57 3.36 -4.75
N PRO A 98 12.31 3.03 -5.11
CA PRO A 98 11.13 3.63 -4.48
C PRO A 98 11.07 3.41 -2.97
N SER A 99 11.52 2.25 -2.48
CA SER A 99 11.52 1.95 -1.05
C SER A 99 12.52 2.80 -0.26
N PHE A 100 13.64 3.22 -0.88
CA PHE A 100 14.62 4.11 -0.23
C PHE A 100 14.05 5.52 -0.05
N VAL A 101 13.42 6.05 -1.10
CA VAL A 101 12.77 7.36 -1.04
C VAL A 101 11.68 7.35 0.02
N PHE A 102 10.84 6.33 0.04
CA PHE A 102 9.81 6.16 1.06
C PHE A 102 10.38 6.11 2.49
N ALA A 103 11.50 5.39 2.71
CA ALA A 103 12.16 5.35 4.01
C ALA A 103 12.74 6.70 4.41
N ALA A 104 13.33 7.44 3.46
CA ALA A 104 13.89 8.77 3.73
C ALA A 104 12.81 9.80 4.10
N GLU A 105 11.64 9.77 3.44
CA GLU A 105 10.50 10.62 3.79
C GLU A 105 9.98 10.35 5.21
N GLN A 106 9.96 9.08 5.63
CA GLN A 106 9.61 8.69 7.00
C GLN A 106 10.68 9.18 7.99
N ALA A 107 11.96 8.93 7.69
CA ALA A 107 13.07 9.36 8.56
C ALA A 107 13.08 10.89 8.74
N LEU A 108 12.77 11.63 7.68
CA LEU A 108 12.64 13.10 7.70
C LEU A 108 11.55 13.54 8.68
N ARG A 109 10.36 12.96 8.56
CA ARG A 109 9.21 13.28 9.44
C ARG A 109 9.45 12.83 10.88
N SER A 110 10.06 11.67 11.08
CA SER A 110 10.47 11.16 12.39
C SER A 110 11.49 12.09 13.07
N TRP A 111 12.49 12.55 12.33
CA TRP A 111 13.46 13.52 12.82
C TRP A 111 12.79 14.87 13.14
N ALA A 112 11.92 15.34 12.26
CA ALA A 112 11.19 16.60 12.46
C ALA A 112 10.30 16.58 13.72
N ASP A 113 9.68 15.45 14.04
CA ASP A 113 8.93 15.29 15.28
C ASP A 113 9.85 15.39 16.50
N ARG A 114 10.99 14.69 16.48
CA ARG A 114 11.99 14.75 17.57
C ARG A 114 12.60 16.14 17.75
N SER A 115 12.85 16.85 16.68
CA SER A 115 13.39 18.22 16.75
C SER A 115 12.43 19.21 17.43
N ARG A 116 11.14 18.86 17.46
CA ARG A 116 10.08 19.60 18.17
C ARG A 116 9.76 19.03 19.55
N GLY A 117 10.58 18.11 20.06
CA GLY A 117 10.43 17.50 21.38
C GLY A 117 9.54 16.23 21.42
N GLY A 118 9.13 15.71 20.27
CA GLY A 118 8.41 14.43 20.16
C GLY A 118 9.32 13.21 20.31
N ASP A 119 8.75 12.03 20.23
CA ASP A 119 9.47 10.75 20.30
C ASP A 119 9.82 10.16 18.92
N GLY A 120 9.53 10.88 17.83
CA GLY A 120 9.77 10.46 16.44
C GLY A 120 8.68 9.55 15.87
N THR A 121 7.55 9.41 16.53
CA THR A 121 6.45 8.56 16.06
C THR A 121 5.33 9.34 15.38
N ARG A 122 5.24 10.64 15.62
CA ARG A 122 4.17 11.50 15.09
C ARG A 122 4.62 12.21 13.82
N HIS A 123 4.08 11.79 12.70
CA HIS A 123 4.41 12.32 11.37
C HIS A 123 3.39 13.35 10.85
N ALA A 124 2.27 13.53 11.55
CA ALA A 124 1.19 14.45 11.21
C ALA A 124 0.51 15.00 12.48
N THR A 125 -0.31 16.05 12.32
CA THR A 125 -1.07 16.69 13.40
C THR A 125 -2.58 16.50 13.28
N THR A 126 -3.02 15.45 12.57
CA THR A 126 -4.43 15.14 12.35
C THR A 126 -5.08 14.49 13.58
N PRO A 127 -6.42 14.45 13.68
CA PRO A 127 -7.10 13.69 14.73
C PRO A 127 -6.68 12.21 14.77
N PHE A 128 -6.44 11.58 13.59
CA PHE A 128 -5.89 10.24 13.53
C PHE A 128 -4.52 10.13 14.22
N ALA A 129 -3.58 11.01 13.86
CA ALA A 129 -2.23 11.00 14.44
C ALA A 129 -2.20 11.24 15.96
N ARG A 130 -3.26 11.86 16.51
CA ARG A 130 -3.44 12.04 17.97
C ARG A 130 -4.22 10.91 18.64
N GLY A 131 -4.67 9.89 17.89
CA GLY A 131 -5.49 8.79 18.41
C GLY A 131 -6.95 9.18 18.72
N GLU A 132 -7.43 10.30 18.18
CA GLU A 132 -8.78 10.85 18.40
C GLU A 132 -9.79 10.35 17.35
N ALA A 133 -9.32 9.87 16.21
CA ALA A 133 -10.15 9.33 15.13
C ALA A 133 -9.51 8.08 14.51
N GLY A 134 -10.33 7.15 14.03
CA GLY A 134 -9.91 5.99 13.27
C GLY A 134 -10.04 6.22 11.76
N ILE A 135 -9.29 5.45 10.97
CA ILE A 135 -9.44 5.36 9.52
C ILE A 135 -10.18 4.05 9.21
N PRO A 136 -11.32 4.07 8.50
CA PRO A 136 -11.99 2.86 8.07
C PRO A 136 -11.09 2.01 7.17
N ILE A 137 -11.04 0.70 7.41
CA ILE A 137 -10.20 -0.23 6.64
C ILE A 137 -10.98 -1.45 6.18
N ASN A 138 -10.54 -2.04 5.07
CA ASN A 138 -11.08 -3.31 4.63
C ASN A 138 -10.51 -4.48 5.45
N GLY A 139 -11.34 -5.47 5.71
CA GLY A 139 -10.93 -6.79 6.19
C GLY A 139 -10.39 -7.61 5.02
N LEU A 140 -9.15 -8.06 5.12
CA LEU A 140 -8.55 -8.93 4.11
C LEU A 140 -8.94 -10.39 4.37
N LEU A 141 -9.43 -11.05 3.33
CA LEU A 141 -9.64 -12.50 3.30
C LEU A 141 -8.43 -13.13 2.59
N TRP A 142 -7.62 -13.85 3.38
CA TRP A 142 -6.44 -14.53 2.87
C TRP A 142 -6.82 -15.80 2.13
N MET A 143 -6.05 -16.12 1.08
CA MET A 143 -6.24 -17.33 0.28
C MET A 143 -6.33 -18.59 1.15
N GLY A 144 -7.26 -19.47 0.81
CA GLY A 144 -7.50 -20.73 1.52
C GLY A 144 -8.67 -21.47 0.92
N SER A 145 -9.16 -22.54 1.56
CA SER A 145 -10.38 -23.24 1.15
C SER A 145 -11.62 -22.34 1.32
N SER A 146 -12.72 -22.65 0.62
CA SER A 146 -13.98 -21.88 0.77
C SER A 146 -14.45 -21.84 2.21
N CYS A 147 -14.37 -22.95 2.94
CA CYS A 147 -14.73 -23.02 4.37
C CYS A 147 -13.88 -22.04 5.20
N TYR A 148 -12.57 -22.01 4.98
CA TYR A 148 -11.67 -21.08 5.67
C TYR A 148 -11.97 -19.62 5.32
N LEU A 149 -12.39 -19.33 4.08
CA LEU A 149 -12.79 -17.99 3.67
C LEU A 149 -14.12 -17.57 4.31
N HIS A 150 -15.09 -18.50 4.49
CA HIS A 150 -16.32 -18.25 5.24
C HIS A 150 -16.03 -17.90 6.69
N ASP A 151 -15.20 -18.70 7.37
CA ASP A 151 -14.80 -18.44 8.77
C ASP A 151 -14.12 -17.07 8.93
N GLN A 152 -13.22 -16.71 7.99
CA GLN A 152 -12.59 -15.40 7.99
C GLN A 152 -13.61 -14.28 7.81
N SER A 153 -14.59 -14.44 6.91
CA SER A 153 -15.61 -13.43 6.65
C SER A 153 -16.43 -13.16 7.91
N GLU A 154 -16.90 -14.19 8.58
CA GLU A 154 -17.67 -14.07 9.82
C GLU A 154 -16.85 -13.44 10.94
N ALA A 155 -15.57 -13.84 11.09
CA ALA A 155 -14.64 -13.25 12.04
C ALA A 155 -14.45 -11.74 11.78
N ARG A 156 -14.21 -11.34 10.52
CA ARG A 156 -14.05 -9.93 10.16
C ARG A 156 -15.32 -9.10 10.44
N LEU A 157 -16.50 -9.63 10.14
CA LEU A 157 -17.76 -8.95 10.48
C LEU A 157 -17.94 -8.79 11.98
N THR A 158 -17.59 -9.81 12.77
CA THR A 158 -17.62 -9.77 14.24
C THR A 158 -16.62 -8.73 14.78
N GLU A 159 -15.44 -8.59 14.15
CA GLU A 159 -14.45 -7.55 14.45
C GLU A 159 -14.90 -6.14 14.01
N GLY A 160 -16.06 -6.00 13.38
CA GLY A 160 -16.66 -4.72 13.02
C GLY A 160 -16.31 -4.22 11.61
N PHE A 161 -15.63 -5.00 10.78
CA PHE A 161 -15.38 -4.61 9.40
C PHE A 161 -16.70 -4.52 8.60
N ARG A 162 -16.75 -3.56 7.66
CA ARG A 162 -17.89 -3.34 6.76
C ARG A 162 -17.48 -3.33 5.29
N CYS A 163 -16.20 -3.57 5.02
CA CYS A 163 -15.63 -3.83 3.70
C CYS A 163 -14.77 -5.09 3.80
N LEU A 164 -14.95 -6.04 2.87
CA LEU A 164 -14.09 -7.22 2.74
C LEU A 164 -13.42 -7.21 1.38
N LYS A 165 -12.11 -7.47 1.36
CA LYS A 165 -11.34 -7.66 0.13
C LYS A 165 -10.93 -9.13 0.03
N MET A 166 -11.33 -9.80 -1.06
CA MET A 166 -11.04 -11.20 -1.34
C MET A 166 -10.13 -11.32 -2.56
N LYS A 167 -9.10 -12.16 -2.48
CA LYS A 167 -8.31 -12.54 -3.65
C LYS A 167 -9.07 -13.58 -4.49
N VAL A 168 -9.05 -13.36 -5.82
CA VAL A 168 -9.70 -14.25 -6.80
C VAL A 168 -8.70 -14.71 -7.86
N GLY A 169 -9.04 -15.76 -8.61
CA GLY A 169 -8.20 -16.34 -9.65
C GLY A 169 -7.21 -17.40 -9.15
N ALA A 170 -7.34 -17.84 -7.90
CA ALA A 170 -6.49 -18.88 -7.30
C ALA A 170 -7.25 -20.16 -6.95
N LEU A 171 -8.53 -20.06 -6.67
CA LEU A 171 -9.41 -21.20 -6.44
C LEU A 171 -10.21 -21.53 -7.72
N ASP A 172 -10.96 -22.61 -7.65
CA ASP A 172 -12.04 -22.83 -8.62
C ASP A 172 -13.02 -21.66 -8.56
N PHE A 173 -13.45 -21.17 -9.71
CA PHE A 173 -14.25 -19.95 -9.78
C PHE A 173 -15.64 -20.10 -9.13
N ASP A 174 -16.24 -21.28 -9.21
CA ASP A 174 -17.53 -21.55 -8.56
C ASP A 174 -17.38 -21.48 -7.04
N ALA A 175 -16.25 -21.95 -6.52
CA ALA A 175 -15.91 -21.82 -5.10
C ALA A 175 -15.69 -20.35 -4.68
N GLU A 176 -15.06 -19.54 -5.53
CA GLU A 176 -14.92 -18.09 -5.29
C GLU A 176 -16.28 -17.37 -5.29
N CYS A 177 -17.15 -17.71 -6.25
CA CYS A 177 -18.52 -17.20 -6.30
C CYS A 177 -19.36 -17.63 -5.08
N ASP A 178 -19.13 -18.83 -4.55
CA ASP A 178 -19.83 -19.31 -3.36
C ASP A 178 -19.47 -18.49 -2.12
N VAL A 179 -18.19 -18.14 -1.93
CA VAL A 179 -17.76 -17.25 -0.86
C VAL A 179 -18.39 -15.87 -1.01
N LEU A 180 -18.45 -15.30 -2.21
CA LEU A 180 -19.08 -14.01 -2.46
C LEU A 180 -20.59 -14.03 -2.16
N ARG A 181 -21.26 -15.12 -2.52
CA ARG A 181 -22.68 -15.35 -2.21
C ARG A 181 -22.91 -15.44 -0.70
N HIS A 182 -22.07 -16.18 0.00
CA HIS A 182 -22.09 -16.28 1.46
C HIS A 182 -21.95 -14.90 2.10
N ASN A 183 -20.93 -14.12 1.71
CA ASN A 183 -20.68 -12.78 2.24
C ASN A 183 -21.87 -11.83 2.00
N ARG A 184 -22.50 -11.90 0.83
CA ARG A 184 -23.67 -11.10 0.50
C ARG A 184 -24.90 -11.53 1.30
N GLY A 185 -24.98 -12.80 1.68
CA GLY A 185 -26.00 -13.34 2.58
C GLY A 185 -25.82 -12.90 4.04
N LEU A 186 -24.59 -12.68 4.50
CA LEU A 186 -24.30 -12.20 5.86
C LEU A 186 -24.74 -10.73 6.06
N ASP A 187 -24.44 -9.84 5.12
CA ASP A 187 -24.90 -8.46 5.11
C ASP A 187 -24.99 -7.92 3.66
N ALA A 188 -26.20 -7.62 3.22
CA ALA A 188 -26.43 -7.08 1.87
C ALA A 188 -25.76 -5.72 1.62
N ARG A 189 -25.43 -4.95 2.67
CA ARG A 189 -24.79 -3.63 2.60
C ARG A 189 -23.28 -3.69 2.65
N LEU A 190 -22.71 -4.89 2.84
CA LEU A 190 -21.26 -5.08 2.93
C LEU A 190 -20.59 -4.61 1.64
N GLU A 191 -19.57 -3.77 1.74
CA GLU A 191 -18.72 -3.47 0.58
C GLU A 191 -17.83 -4.67 0.30
N LEU A 192 -17.92 -5.21 -0.91
CA LEU A 192 -17.09 -6.32 -1.37
C LEU A 192 -16.17 -5.85 -2.47
N ARG A 193 -14.87 -6.10 -2.29
CA ARG A 193 -13.82 -5.89 -3.29
C ARG A 193 -13.18 -7.22 -3.64
N VAL A 194 -12.85 -7.42 -4.89
CA VAL A 194 -12.06 -8.59 -5.32
C VAL A 194 -10.76 -8.14 -5.97
N ASP A 195 -9.72 -8.97 -5.85
CA ASP A 195 -8.38 -8.69 -6.34
C ASP A 195 -7.86 -9.92 -7.09
N ALA A 196 -7.71 -9.79 -8.40
CA ALA A 196 -7.24 -10.86 -9.27
C ALA A 196 -5.70 -10.88 -9.43
N ASN A 197 -4.99 -9.84 -8.96
CA ASN A 197 -3.53 -9.69 -9.09
C ASN A 197 -2.99 -10.04 -10.49
N GLY A 198 -3.73 -9.70 -11.55
CA GLY A 198 -3.34 -9.94 -12.93
C GLY A 198 -3.46 -11.38 -13.41
N ALA A 199 -4.23 -12.22 -12.74
CA ALA A 199 -4.28 -13.67 -13.03
C ALA A 199 -4.95 -14.04 -14.35
N TRP A 200 -5.78 -13.17 -14.94
CA TRP A 200 -6.64 -13.52 -16.06
C TRP A 200 -6.12 -13.00 -17.41
N SER A 201 -6.38 -13.77 -18.48
CA SER A 201 -6.30 -13.25 -19.84
C SER A 201 -7.41 -12.23 -20.10
N ALA A 202 -7.34 -11.46 -21.18
CA ALA A 202 -8.35 -10.48 -21.51
C ALA A 202 -9.77 -11.07 -21.62
N ASP A 203 -9.91 -12.16 -22.39
CA ASP A 203 -11.20 -12.82 -22.60
C ASP A 203 -11.76 -13.40 -21.30
N LEU A 204 -10.90 -14.07 -20.51
CA LEU A 204 -11.30 -14.63 -19.21
C LEU A 204 -11.68 -13.53 -18.21
N ALA A 205 -11.00 -12.40 -18.23
CA ALA A 205 -11.34 -11.25 -17.37
C ALA A 205 -12.75 -10.75 -17.67
N LEU A 206 -13.11 -10.55 -18.94
CA LEU A 206 -14.44 -10.11 -19.33
C LEU A 206 -15.52 -11.14 -18.95
N GLU A 207 -15.26 -12.44 -19.19
CA GLU A 207 -16.18 -13.52 -18.79
C GLU A 207 -16.40 -13.54 -17.27
N ARG A 208 -15.31 -13.51 -16.48
CA ARG A 208 -15.39 -13.54 -15.02
C ARG A 208 -16.03 -12.29 -14.44
N MET A 209 -15.70 -11.12 -14.97
CA MET A 209 -16.33 -9.87 -14.55
C MET A 209 -17.86 -9.88 -14.80
N ALA A 210 -18.30 -10.44 -15.93
CA ALA A 210 -19.73 -10.59 -16.22
C ALA A 210 -20.43 -11.48 -15.17
N ALA A 211 -19.85 -12.58 -14.80
CA ALA A 211 -20.38 -13.46 -13.74
C ALA A 211 -20.36 -12.80 -12.36
N LEU A 212 -19.28 -12.08 -12.03
CA LEU A 212 -19.09 -11.38 -10.76
C LEU A 212 -20.00 -10.17 -10.59
N SER A 213 -20.54 -9.59 -11.66
CA SER A 213 -21.42 -8.43 -11.61
C SER A 213 -22.70 -8.65 -10.79
N SER A 214 -23.16 -9.90 -10.69
CA SER A 214 -24.33 -10.29 -9.90
C SER A 214 -24.15 -10.12 -8.38
N PHE A 215 -22.91 -9.96 -7.90
CA PHE A 215 -22.59 -9.83 -6.47
C PHE A 215 -22.54 -8.38 -5.98
N ALA A 216 -22.86 -7.38 -6.81
CA ALA A 216 -22.81 -5.96 -6.47
C ALA A 216 -21.46 -5.54 -5.85
N LEU A 217 -20.36 -5.94 -6.48
CA LEU A 217 -19.01 -5.62 -6.03
C LEU A 217 -18.71 -4.13 -6.21
N HIS A 218 -17.94 -3.56 -5.26
CA HIS A 218 -17.43 -2.20 -5.37
C HIS A 218 -16.42 -2.09 -6.53
N SER A 219 -15.50 -3.04 -6.65
CA SER A 219 -14.45 -3.01 -7.68
C SER A 219 -13.78 -4.37 -7.83
N ILE A 220 -13.14 -4.54 -8.99
CA ILE A 220 -12.14 -5.58 -9.24
C ILE A 220 -10.77 -4.93 -9.39
N GLU A 221 -9.80 -5.38 -8.60
CA GLU A 221 -8.42 -4.93 -8.64
C GLU A 221 -7.60 -5.81 -9.58
N GLN A 222 -6.87 -5.18 -10.50
CA GLN A 222 -5.92 -5.76 -11.44
C GLN A 222 -6.42 -7.06 -12.10
N PRO A 223 -7.46 -7.03 -12.95
CA PRO A 223 -8.02 -8.26 -13.56
C PRO A 223 -7.03 -8.96 -14.49
N CYS A 224 -6.22 -8.22 -15.24
CA CYS A 224 -5.18 -8.72 -16.14
C CYS A 224 -3.80 -8.29 -15.68
N ALA A 225 -2.76 -9.01 -16.12
CA ALA A 225 -1.37 -8.64 -15.86
C ALA A 225 -1.08 -7.19 -16.30
N ALA A 226 -0.20 -6.49 -15.58
CA ALA A 226 0.19 -5.10 -15.88
C ALA A 226 0.72 -4.91 -17.31
N SER A 227 1.36 -5.94 -17.88
CA SER A 227 1.82 -5.97 -19.26
C SER A 227 0.71 -6.12 -20.31
N ASN A 228 -0.50 -6.57 -19.89
CA ASN A 228 -1.65 -6.76 -20.77
C ASN A 228 -2.55 -5.51 -20.78
N ARG A 229 -2.04 -4.39 -21.30
CA ARG A 229 -2.77 -3.11 -21.34
C ARG A 229 -4.07 -3.19 -22.13
N ASP A 230 -4.10 -3.96 -23.22
CA ASP A 230 -5.31 -4.12 -24.03
C ASP A 230 -6.42 -4.82 -23.25
N GLY A 231 -6.08 -5.86 -22.49
CA GLY A 231 -7.02 -6.53 -21.59
C GLY A 231 -7.54 -5.62 -20.47
N LEU A 232 -6.66 -4.81 -19.87
CA LEU A 232 -7.06 -3.86 -18.82
C LEU A 232 -7.96 -2.75 -19.38
N ARG A 233 -7.66 -2.25 -20.58
CA ARG A 233 -8.49 -1.27 -21.29
C ARG A 233 -9.88 -1.84 -21.61
N ALA A 234 -9.92 -3.06 -22.15
CA ALA A 234 -11.18 -3.74 -22.44
C ALA A 234 -12.01 -3.98 -21.17
N ALA A 235 -11.38 -4.40 -20.07
CA ALA A 235 -12.02 -4.60 -18.77
C ALA A 235 -12.62 -3.28 -18.23
N ALA A 236 -11.84 -2.20 -18.22
CA ALA A 236 -12.28 -0.89 -17.73
C ALA A 236 -13.42 -0.31 -18.60
N ALA A 237 -13.32 -0.45 -19.93
CA ALA A 237 -14.31 0.03 -20.89
C ALA A 237 -15.61 -0.80 -20.89
N SER A 238 -15.59 -2.05 -20.40
CA SER A 238 -16.77 -2.91 -20.38
C SER A 238 -17.91 -2.36 -19.52
N GLY A 239 -17.60 -1.53 -18.52
CA GLY A 239 -18.57 -0.99 -17.58
C GLY A 239 -19.26 -2.04 -16.69
N THR A 240 -18.82 -3.31 -16.77
CA THR A 240 -19.44 -4.43 -16.04
C THR A 240 -19.17 -4.35 -14.54
N LEU A 241 -17.92 -4.07 -14.17
CA LEU A 241 -17.46 -3.81 -12.80
C LEU A 241 -16.44 -2.68 -12.83
N PRO A 242 -16.41 -1.80 -11.83
CA PRO A 242 -15.35 -0.81 -11.71
C PRO A 242 -13.98 -1.48 -11.57
N VAL A 243 -13.01 -1.07 -12.40
CA VAL A 243 -11.64 -1.59 -12.41
C VAL A 243 -10.74 -0.71 -11.58
N ALA A 244 -9.90 -1.33 -10.75
CA ALA A 244 -8.83 -0.67 -10.00
C ALA A 244 -7.46 -1.17 -10.49
N LEU A 245 -6.54 -0.26 -10.77
CA LEU A 245 -5.15 -0.60 -11.11
C LEU A 245 -4.27 -0.57 -9.87
N ASP A 246 -3.46 -1.62 -9.68
CA ASP A 246 -2.45 -1.78 -8.62
C ASP A 246 -1.06 -1.98 -9.24
N GLU A 247 -0.74 -3.20 -9.65
CA GLU A 247 0.57 -3.55 -10.21
C GLU A 247 0.92 -2.74 -11.45
N SER A 248 -0.06 -2.25 -12.18
CA SER A 248 0.14 -1.41 -13.36
C SER A 248 0.77 -0.05 -13.07
N LEU A 249 0.75 0.41 -11.82
CA LEU A 249 1.35 1.69 -11.42
C LEU A 249 2.84 1.56 -11.12
N ILE A 250 3.30 0.34 -10.82
CA ILE A 250 4.65 0.06 -10.33
C ILE A 250 5.66 0.23 -11.45
N GLY A 251 6.77 0.94 -11.18
CA GLY A 251 7.85 1.16 -12.14
C GLY A 251 7.61 2.31 -13.12
N LEU A 252 6.49 3.01 -13.04
CA LEU A 252 6.25 4.22 -13.82
C LEU A 252 6.82 5.43 -13.09
N HIS A 253 8.02 5.84 -13.50
CA HIS A 253 8.77 6.87 -12.81
C HIS A 253 8.50 8.27 -13.37
N ASP A 254 8.27 8.38 -14.66
CA ASP A 254 8.07 9.66 -15.34
C ASP A 254 6.59 10.05 -15.41
N GLU A 255 6.34 11.34 -15.30
CA GLU A 255 4.99 11.92 -15.33
C GLU A 255 4.21 11.56 -16.60
N SER A 256 4.90 11.58 -17.75
CA SER A 256 4.32 11.23 -19.05
C SER A 256 3.90 9.75 -19.14
N GLU A 257 4.62 8.85 -18.48
CA GLU A 257 4.26 7.43 -18.41
C GLU A 257 3.00 7.21 -17.58
N ARG A 258 2.88 7.94 -16.46
CA ARG A 258 1.69 7.92 -15.57
C ARG A 258 0.47 8.44 -16.31
N ASP A 259 0.59 9.60 -16.97
CA ASP A 259 -0.48 10.17 -17.77
C ASP A 259 -0.88 9.22 -18.89
N ALA A 260 0.07 8.67 -19.64
CA ALA A 260 -0.19 7.72 -20.72
C ALA A 260 -0.91 6.45 -20.24
N LEU A 261 -0.61 5.94 -19.03
CA LEU A 261 -1.32 4.80 -18.47
C LEU A 261 -2.78 5.15 -18.16
N LEU A 262 -3.00 6.28 -17.47
CA LEU A 262 -4.35 6.68 -17.03
C LEU A 262 -5.23 7.07 -18.21
N ASP A 263 -4.67 7.73 -19.24
CA ASP A 263 -5.39 8.13 -20.46
C ASP A 263 -5.70 6.95 -21.37
N ASP A 264 -4.86 5.91 -21.35
CA ASP A 264 -5.04 4.71 -22.17
C ASP A 264 -6.10 3.76 -21.59
N ILE A 265 -6.07 3.49 -20.28
CA ILE A 265 -6.96 2.49 -19.63
C ILE A 265 -8.24 3.12 -19.11
N ILE A 266 -8.18 4.35 -18.60
CA ILE A 266 -9.30 5.08 -17.96
C ILE A 266 -9.97 4.20 -16.88
N PRO A 267 -9.22 3.73 -15.86
CA PRO A 267 -9.77 2.91 -14.79
C PRO A 267 -10.71 3.75 -13.90
N GLN A 268 -11.57 3.10 -13.14
CA GLN A 268 -12.41 3.80 -12.16
C GLN A 268 -11.67 4.10 -10.86
N TYR A 269 -10.63 3.31 -10.57
CA TYR A 269 -9.82 3.47 -9.36
C TYR A 269 -8.34 3.18 -9.62
N ILE A 270 -7.48 3.75 -8.76
CA ILE A 270 -6.08 3.33 -8.59
C ILE A 270 -5.82 2.97 -7.13
N VAL A 271 -4.90 2.02 -6.92
CA VAL A 271 -4.49 1.53 -5.59
C VAL A 271 -3.06 1.98 -5.32
N LEU A 272 -2.87 2.74 -4.25
CA LEU A 272 -1.60 3.38 -3.97
C LEU A 272 -0.83 2.65 -2.88
N LYS A 273 0.39 2.24 -3.18
CA LYS A 273 1.35 1.63 -2.25
C LYS A 273 2.62 2.50 -2.20
N PRO A 274 2.73 3.45 -1.28
CA PRO A 274 3.82 4.44 -1.30
C PRO A 274 5.21 3.84 -1.40
N SER A 275 5.49 2.73 -0.72
CA SER A 275 6.80 2.07 -0.78
C SER A 275 7.16 1.52 -2.17
N LEU A 276 6.18 1.23 -3.02
CA LEU A 276 6.37 0.71 -4.37
C LEU A 276 6.33 1.81 -5.44
N LEU A 277 5.78 2.98 -5.11
CA LEU A 277 5.52 4.06 -6.05
C LEU A 277 6.52 5.23 -5.98
N GLY A 278 7.53 5.14 -5.12
CA GLY A 278 8.52 6.21 -4.94
C GLY A 278 8.21 7.17 -3.80
N GLY A 279 7.50 6.67 -2.78
CA GLY A 279 7.22 7.41 -1.55
C GLY A 279 5.89 8.18 -1.57
N ILE A 280 5.77 9.05 -0.59
CA ILE A 280 4.57 9.85 -0.32
C ILE A 280 4.34 10.89 -1.42
N VAL A 281 5.37 11.66 -1.76
CA VAL A 281 5.28 12.72 -2.77
C VAL A 281 4.89 12.15 -4.14
N SER A 282 5.46 11.00 -4.50
CA SER A 282 5.10 10.31 -5.74
C SER A 282 3.66 9.79 -5.71
N SER A 283 3.18 9.34 -4.55
CA SER A 283 1.79 8.92 -4.38
C SER A 283 0.81 10.10 -4.47
N GLU A 284 1.17 11.27 -3.96
CA GLU A 284 0.38 12.50 -4.12
C GLU A 284 0.31 12.96 -5.59
N ASP A 285 1.38 12.77 -6.35
CA ASP A 285 1.36 13.03 -7.80
C ASP A 285 0.39 12.08 -8.52
N TRP A 286 0.37 10.80 -8.16
CA TRP A 286 -0.62 9.85 -8.68
C TRP A 286 -2.06 10.26 -8.34
N ILE A 287 -2.33 10.70 -7.09
CA ILE A 287 -3.64 11.18 -6.66
C ILE A 287 -4.07 12.37 -7.52
N ARG A 288 -3.23 13.39 -7.65
CA ARG A 288 -3.52 14.59 -8.42
C ARG A 288 -3.85 14.27 -9.89
N ARG A 289 -3.11 13.33 -10.51
CA ARG A 289 -3.34 12.90 -11.91
C ARG A 289 -4.63 12.12 -12.06
N ALA A 290 -4.93 11.24 -11.10
CA ALA A 290 -6.17 10.47 -11.08
C ALA A 290 -7.38 11.38 -10.90
N GLU A 291 -7.36 12.28 -9.93
CA GLU A 291 -8.45 13.23 -9.65
C GLU A 291 -8.73 14.17 -10.84
N ALA A 292 -7.68 14.63 -11.55
CA ALA A 292 -7.83 15.44 -12.75
C ALA A 292 -8.60 14.72 -13.89
N ARG A 293 -8.70 13.37 -13.82
CA ARG A 293 -9.43 12.51 -14.76
C ARG A 293 -10.72 11.93 -14.18
N GLY A 294 -11.11 12.32 -12.97
CA GLY A 294 -12.25 11.74 -12.26
C GLY A 294 -12.05 10.30 -11.79
N ILE A 295 -10.79 9.82 -11.79
CA ILE A 295 -10.41 8.50 -11.29
C ILE A 295 -10.28 8.58 -9.77
N LYS A 296 -10.95 7.68 -9.06
CA LYS A 296 -10.87 7.58 -7.60
C LYS A 296 -9.65 6.77 -7.16
N TRP A 297 -9.35 6.80 -5.87
CA TRP A 297 -8.19 6.10 -5.33
C TRP A 297 -8.44 5.62 -3.90
N TRP A 298 -7.65 4.63 -3.50
CA TRP A 298 -7.45 4.31 -2.09
C TRP A 298 -5.99 3.92 -1.84
N ILE A 299 -5.60 3.94 -0.59
CA ILE A 299 -4.23 3.65 -0.15
C ILE A 299 -4.21 2.29 0.53
N THR A 300 -3.17 1.52 0.25
CA THR A 300 -2.92 0.24 0.91
C THR A 300 -1.46 0.11 1.31
N SER A 301 -1.17 -0.78 2.25
CA SER A 301 0.19 -1.15 2.57
C SER A 301 0.71 -2.21 1.59
N ALA A 302 2.04 -2.25 1.40
CA ALA A 302 2.75 -3.33 0.75
C ALA A 302 3.35 -4.30 1.78
N LEU A 303 2.57 -4.62 2.82
CA LEU A 303 2.96 -5.48 3.94
C LEU A 303 4.11 -4.87 4.78
N GLU A 304 4.14 -3.57 4.95
CA GLU A 304 5.06 -2.92 5.87
C GLU A 304 4.78 -3.35 7.31
N GLY A 305 5.83 -3.28 8.13
CA GLY A 305 5.72 -3.42 9.57
C GLY A 305 5.13 -2.16 10.25
N SER A 306 5.29 -2.09 11.55
CA SER A 306 4.68 -1.02 12.37
C SER A 306 5.14 0.38 11.98
N ILE A 307 6.39 0.55 11.53
CA ILE A 307 6.94 1.88 11.20
C ILE A 307 6.35 2.37 9.88
N GLY A 308 6.46 1.58 8.81
CA GLY A 308 5.96 1.94 7.49
C GLY A 308 4.44 2.09 7.47
N LEU A 309 3.71 1.13 8.06
CA LEU A 309 2.25 1.20 8.14
C LEU A 309 1.76 2.45 8.88
N SER A 310 2.38 2.78 10.03
CA SER A 310 2.05 3.99 10.79
C SER A 310 2.31 5.26 9.96
N ALA A 311 3.40 5.31 9.23
CA ALA A 311 3.74 6.45 8.38
C ALA A 311 2.73 6.63 7.24
N ILE A 312 2.36 5.54 6.57
CA ILE A 312 1.35 5.55 5.50
C ILE A 312 0.00 6.04 6.04
N ALA A 313 -0.46 5.50 7.17
CA ALA A 313 -1.76 5.86 7.73
C ALA A 313 -1.81 7.31 8.21
N GLN A 314 -0.74 7.81 8.83
CA GLN A 314 -0.65 9.22 9.25
C GLN A 314 -0.64 10.17 8.05
N TRP A 315 0.13 9.85 7.00
CA TRP A 315 0.08 10.61 5.76
C TRP A 315 -1.32 10.58 5.13
N ALA A 316 -1.90 9.39 4.97
CA ALA A 316 -3.24 9.24 4.41
C ALA A 316 -4.26 10.13 5.14
N SER A 317 -4.17 10.22 6.47
CA SER A 317 -5.05 11.06 7.28
C SER A 317 -4.94 12.55 7.03
N THR A 318 -3.90 13.02 6.31
CA THR A 318 -3.74 14.43 5.91
C THR A 318 -4.44 14.76 4.59
N LEU A 319 -4.87 13.76 3.82
CA LEU A 319 -5.41 13.95 2.49
C LEU A 319 -6.88 14.34 2.54
N PRO A 320 -7.28 15.46 1.92
CA PRO A 320 -8.66 15.94 1.97
C PRO A 320 -9.66 15.03 1.24
N GLY A 321 -9.18 14.22 0.29
CA GLY A 321 -9.99 13.29 -0.48
C GLY A 321 -10.01 11.86 0.05
N LEU A 322 -9.48 11.61 1.26
CA LEU A 322 -9.49 10.28 1.85
C LEU A 322 -10.92 9.85 2.16
N ASP A 323 -11.44 8.89 1.40
CA ASP A 323 -12.80 8.40 1.50
C ASP A 323 -12.85 6.86 1.46
N GLY A 324 -13.93 6.28 1.97
CA GLY A 324 -14.13 4.83 1.98
C GLY A 324 -13.12 4.06 2.82
N TYR A 325 -12.92 2.79 2.46
CA TYR A 325 -12.10 1.86 3.22
C TYR A 325 -10.69 1.74 2.64
N GLN A 326 -9.67 1.92 3.49
CA GLN A 326 -8.25 1.82 3.13
C GLN A 326 -7.69 0.42 3.39
N GLY A 327 -6.57 0.06 2.75
CA GLY A 327 -5.94 -1.26 2.88
C GLY A 327 -4.89 -1.34 3.99
N PHE A 328 -5.21 -0.94 5.23
CA PHE A 328 -4.25 -0.86 6.34
C PHE A 328 -4.36 -1.98 7.36
N GLY A 329 -5.03 -3.08 7.02
CA GLY A 329 -5.25 -4.21 7.93
C GLY A 329 -4.03 -5.13 8.17
N THR A 330 -2.84 -4.75 7.72
CA THR A 330 -1.65 -5.62 7.67
C THR A 330 -0.80 -5.60 8.95
N GLY A 331 -1.05 -4.70 9.89
CA GLY A 331 -0.22 -4.54 11.10
C GLY A 331 -0.13 -5.75 12.03
N SER A 332 -1.04 -6.71 11.92
CA SER A 332 -1.09 -7.91 12.76
C SER A 332 -0.53 -9.18 12.12
N LEU A 333 0.07 -9.09 10.93
CA LEU A 333 0.50 -10.26 10.13
C LEU A 333 1.71 -11.00 10.70
N TYR A 334 2.57 -10.32 11.45
CA TYR A 334 3.86 -10.84 11.87
C TYR A 334 3.88 -11.30 13.33
N THR A 335 4.63 -12.35 13.62
CA THR A 335 4.89 -12.83 14.99
C THR A 335 5.88 -11.94 15.72
N ASN A 336 6.79 -11.31 14.96
CA ASN A 336 7.93 -10.52 15.44
C ASN A 336 7.89 -9.07 14.92
N ASN A 337 6.69 -8.48 14.75
CA ASN A 337 6.60 -7.07 14.36
C ASN A 337 7.30 -6.18 15.40
N LEU A 338 7.85 -5.05 14.95
CA LEU A 338 8.33 -4.00 15.86
C LEU A 338 7.16 -3.47 16.71
N PRO A 339 7.41 -2.79 17.84
CA PRO A 339 6.35 -2.30 18.72
C PRO A 339 5.25 -1.59 17.93
N ALA A 340 4.01 -2.06 18.09
CA ALA A 340 2.88 -1.57 17.32
C ALA A 340 2.53 -0.13 17.71
N ARG A 341 2.53 0.75 16.70
CA ARG A 341 2.11 2.16 16.81
C ARG A 341 0.63 2.34 16.50
N THR A 342 0.02 1.33 15.89
CA THR A 342 -1.38 1.33 15.49
C THR A 342 -2.08 0.08 15.99
N GLU A 343 -3.41 0.15 16.10
CA GLU A 343 -4.26 -1.00 16.40
C GLU A 343 -5.55 -0.95 15.59
N VAL A 344 -6.15 -2.11 15.37
CA VAL A 344 -7.45 -2.22 14.72
C VAL A 344 -8.54 -2.32 15.78
N ARG A 345 -9.54 -1.44 15.71
CA ARG A 345 -10.74 -1.42 16.56
C ARG A 345 -11.98 -1.22 15.71
N SER A 346 -12.93 -2.14 15.79
CA SER A 346 -14.23 -2.05 15.09
C SER A 346 -14.10 -1.72 13.60
N GLY A 347 -13.22 -2.44 12.87
CA GLY A 347 -13.01 -2.25 11.44
C GLY A 347 -12.30 -0.94 11.05
N GLN A 348 -11.66 -0.28 11.99
CA GLN A 348 -10.89 0.95 11.78
C GLN A 348 -9.48 0.81 12.33
N LEU A 349 -8.51 1.45 11.67
CA LEU A 349 -7.15 1.60 12.17
C LEU A 349 -7.07 2.86 13.06
N TRP A 350 -6.40 2.74 14.21
CA TRP A 350 -6.20 3.81 15.18
C TRP A 350 -4.72 3.95 15.52
N MET A 351 -4.26 5.18 15.79
CA MET A 351 -2.98 5.39 16.48
C MET A 351 -3.14 5.04 17.97
N LYS A 352 -2.06 4.46 18.55
CA LYS A 352 -1.94 4.18 19.98
C LYS A 352 -1.45 5.38 20.75
#